data_7ebc630ea500508d7a9a97887fb2a503
#
_entry.id   7ebc630ea500508d7a9a97887fb2a503
#
_cell.length_a   1.000
_cell.length_b   1.000
_cell.length_c   1.000
_cell.angle_alpha   90.00
_cell.angle_beta   90.00
_cell.angle_gamma   90.00
#
_symmetry.space_group_name_H-M   'P 1'
#
loop_
_entity.id
_entity.type
_entity.pdbx_description
1 polymer ?
#
loop_
_entity_poly.entity_id
_entity_poly.type
_entity_poly.pdbx_seq_one_letter_code
_entity_poly.pdbx_strand_id
1 'polypeptide(L)'
;MLRPTKHSHPDRTVINIAMLLLKHLRKRRLERYGDLQAFSKKAVAGGEVLLLPALSFLFLLGLIEYRPKTDAIEYVGPHEAL
;
A
#
# COMPACT_ATOMS: atom_id res chain seq x y z
N MET A 1 -6.07 -13.70 -24.60
CA MET A 1 -5.67 -13.66 -24.18
C MET A 1 -5.26 -13.16 -23.64
N LEU A 2 -5.22 -12.89 -23.35
CA LEU A 2 -4.73 -12.42 -22.89
C LEU A 2 -3.75 -12.61 -22.47
N ARG A 3 -3.13 -12.42 -22.82
CA ARG A 3 -2.10 -12.52 -22.57
C ARG A 3 -1.58 -11.74 -22.00
N PRO A 4 -1.43 -11.94 -21.27
CA PRO A 4 -0.97 -10.98 -20.49
C PRO A 4 0.23 -10.50 -21.03
N THR A 5 0.27 -9.39 -21.14
CA THR A 5 1.43 -8.86 -21.51
C THR A 5 2.26 -8.83 -20.38
N LYS A 6 3.44 -9.04 -20.51
CA LYS A 6 4.29 -9.16 -19.48
C LYS A 6 4.45 -7.96 -18.73
N HIS A 7 4.45 -6.86 -19.31
CA HIS A 7 4.68 -5.67 -18.54
C HIS A 7 3.45 -5.09 -18.01
N SER A 8 2.37 -5.75 -18.10
CA SER A 8 1.23 -5.15 -17.55
C SER A 8 0.57 -6.09 -16.65
N HIS A 9 1.23 -6.52 -15.67
CA HIS A 9 0.62 -7.30 -14.65
C HIS A 9 0.18 -6.38 -13.56
N PRO A 10 -1.06 -5.89 -13.58
CA PRO A 10 -1.49 -4.96 -12.55
C PRO A 10 -1.43 -5.58 -11.18
N ASP A 11 -1.76 -6.87 -11.07
CA ASP A 11 -1.72 -7.53 -9.78
C ASP A 11 -0.33 -7.48 -9.19
N ARG A 12 0.66 -7.73 -10.03
CA ARG A 12 2.01 -7.74 -9.57
C ARG A 12 2.45 -6.36 -9.12
N THR A 13 2.04 -5.34 -9.85
CA THR A 13 2.40 -3.98 -9.50
C THR A 13 1.74 -3.55 -8.20
N VAL A 14 0.47 -3.91 -8.04
CA VAL A 14 -0.24 -3.59 -6.80
C VAL A 14 0.44 -4.28 -5.63
N ILE A 15 0.84 -5.52 -5.79
CA ILE A 15 1.51 -6.24 -4.72
C ILE A 15 2.83 -5.58 -4.35
N ASN A 16 3.58 -5.13 -5.35
CA ASN A 16 4.83 -4.44 -5.07
C ASN A 16 4.61 -3.19 -4.25
N ILE A 17 3.65 -2.37 -4.65
CA ILE A 17 3.33 -1.16 -3.90
C ILE A 17 2.85 -1.53 -2.50
N ALA A 18 2.00 -2.56 -2.41
CA ALA A 18 1.49 -2.98 -1.11
C ALA A 18 2.62 -3.40 -0.18
N MET A 19 3.60 -4.11 -0.70
CA MET A 19 4.72 -4.53 0.13
C MET A 19 5.55 -3.34 0.60
N LEU A 20 5.76 -2.38 -0.28
CA LEU A 20 6.50 -1.18 0.10
C LEU A 20 5.74 -0.39 1.16
N LEU A 21 4.44 -0.26 0.99
CA LEU A 21 3.61 0.44 1.95
C LEU A 21 3.61 -0.29 3.29
N LEU A 22 3.55 -1.60 3.23
CA LEU A 22 3.53 -2.39 4.44
C LEU A 22 4.83 -2.18 5.24
N LYS A 23 5.95 -2.23 4.57
CA LYS A 23 7.22 -1.98 5.22
C LYS A 23 7.26 -0.59 5.84
N HIS A 24 6.80 0.38 5.10
CA HIS A 24 6.79 1.76 5.56
C HIS A 24 5.90 1.92 6.78
N LEU A 25 4.70 1.35 6.72
CA LEU A 25 3.74 1.48 7.82
C LEU A 25 4.17 0.69 9.05
N ARG A 26 4.83 -0.44 8.87
CA ARG A 26 5.33 -1.18 10.01
C ARG A 26 6.37 -0.38 10.77
N LYS A 27 7.13 0.42 10.05
CA LYS A 27 8.15 1.24 10.65
C LYS A 27 7.57 2.47 11.32
N ARG A 28 6.64 3.13 10.62
CA ARG A 28 6.07 4.39 11.12
C ARG A 28 4.82 4.18 11.95
N ARG A 29 4.15 3.08 11.77
CA ARG A 29 2.93 2.71 12.47
C ARG A 29 1.72 3.50 12.04
N LEU A 30 1.84 4.76 11.79
CA LEU A 30 0.74 5.62 11.41
C LEU A 30 1.25 6.64 10.41
N GLU A 31 0.51 6.83 9.33
CA GLU A 31 0.90 7.78 8.31
C GLU A 31 -0.36 8.42 7.74
N ARG A 32 -0.30 9.66 7.39
CA ARG A 32 -1.42 10.30 6.76
C ARG A 32 -1.54 9.85 5.32
N TYR A 33 -2.77 9.89 4.82
CA TYR A 33 -3.02 9.45 3.46
C TYR A 33 -2.19 10.24 2.45
N GLY A 34 -2.13 11.56 2.64
CA GLY A 34 -1.33 12.39 1.73
C GLY A 34 0.13 12.02 1.73
N ASP A 35 0.65 11.66 2.90
CA ASP A 35 2.05 11.26 2.99
C ASP A 35 2.29 9.93 2.28
N LEU A 36 1.30 9.04 2.35
CA LEU A 36 1.42 7.78 1.64
C LEU A 36 1.34 7.98 0.14
N GLN A 37 0.54 8.93 -0.30
CA GLN A 37 0.50 9.27 -1.71
C GLN A 37 1.86 9.73 -2.19
N ALA A 38 2.48 10.61 -1.44
CA ALA A 38 3.80 11.11 -1.80
C ALA A 38 4.83 9.99 -1.79
N PHE A 39 4.72 9.11 -0.81
CA PHE A 39 5.63 7.99 -0.72
C PHE A 39 5.51 7.08 -1.94
N SER A 40 4.28 6.71 -2.30
CA SER A 40 4.10 5.79 -3.41
C SER A 40 4.48 6.43 -4.74
N LYS A 41 4.27 7.72 -4.87
CA LYS A 41 4.65 8.42 -6.07
C LYS A 41 6.18 8.41 -6.24
N LYS A 42 6.89 8.56 -5.14
CA LYS A 42 8.33 8.53 -5.18
C LYS A 42 8.88 7.13 -5.38
N ALA A 43 8.22 6.16 -4.79
CA ALA A 43 8.72 4.79 -4.82
C ALA A 43 8.62 4.19 -6.21
N VAL A 44 7.52 4.45 -6.90
CA VAL A 44 7.28 3.85 -8.21
C VAL A 44 6.62 4.87 -9.10
N ALA A 45 7.04 4.93 -10.35
CA ALA A 45 6.39 5.82 -11.30
C ALA A 45 4.92 5.44 -11.40
N GLY A 46 4.06 6.42 -11.23
CA GLY A 46 2.64 6.19 -11.25
C GLY A 46 2.11 5.51 -10.01
N GLY A 47 2.91 5.45 -8.96
CA GLY A 47 2.52 4.74 -7.75
C GLY A 47 1.31 5.32 -7.07
N GLU A 48 1.08 6.63 -7.23
CA GLU A 48 -0.07 7.21 -6.57
C GLU A 48 -1.38 6.68 -7.14
N VAL A 49 -1.38 6.21 -8.38
CA VAL A 49 -2.57 5.62 -8.96
C VAL A 49 -2.84 4.26 -8.35
N LEU A 50 -1.80 3.58 -7.90
CA LEU A 50 -1.91 2.26 -7.34
C LEU A 50 -2.13 2.27 -5.83
N LEU A 51 -2.12 3.44 -5.23
CA LEU A 51 -2.20 3.54 -3.77
C LEU A 51 -3.50 2.95 -3.22
N LEU A 52 -4.64 3.33 -3.78
CA LEU A 52 -5.90 2.83 -3.29
C LEU A 52 -6.04 1.32 -3.43
N PRO A 53 -5.76 0.73 -4.59
CA PRO A 53 -5.84 -0.73 -4.66
C PRO A 53 -4.84 -1.43 -3.76
N ALA A 54 -3.66 -0.84 -3.56
CA ALA A 54 -2.69 -1.45 -2.66
C ALA A 54 -3.16 -1.39 -1.22
N LEU A 55 -3.71 -0.25 -0.81
CA LEU A 55 -4.25 -0.12 0.53
C LEU A 55 -5.44 -1.06 0.73
N SER A 56 -6.28 -1.21 -0.29
CA SER A 56 -7.40 -2.12 -0.20
C SER A 56 -6.92 -3.54 0.03
N PHE A 57 -5.86 -3.92 -0.65
CA PHE A 57 -5.27 -5.22 -0.50
C PHE A 57 -4.79 -5.45 0.94
N LEU A 58 -4.08 -4.48 1.49
CA LEU A 58 -3.60 -4.59 2.87
C LEU A 58 -4.74 -4.58 3.87
N PHE A 59 -5.77 -3.80 3.58
CA PHE A 59 -6.93 -3.73 4.43
C PHE A 59 -7.66 -5.07 4.46
N LEU A 60 -7.80 -5.72 3.32
CA LEU A 60 -8.43 -7.02 3.25
C LEU A 60 -7.64 -8.08 4.01
N LEU A 61 -6.35 -7.92 4.10
CA LEU A 61 -5.52 -8.83 4.85
C LEU A 61 -5.56 -8.55 6.35
N GLY A 62 -6.22 -7.46 6.75
CA GLY A 62 -6.32 -7.13 8.15
C GLY A 62 -5.08 -6.52 8.74
N LEU A 63 -4.22 -5.96 7.90
CA LEU A 63 -2.95 -5.40 8.35
C LEU A 63 -3.00 -3.92 8.64
N ILE A 64 -3.99 -3.22 8.09
CA ILE A 64 -4.10 -1.78 8.30
C ILE A 64 -5.52 -1.38 8.61
N GLU A 65 -5.67 -0.19 9.19
CA GLU A 65 -6.97 0.41 9.44
C GLU A 65 -6.92 1.87 9.07
N TYR A 66 -8.05 2.39 8.65
CA TYR A 66 -8.16 3.79 8.30
C TYR A 66 -8.71 4.57 9.49
N ARG A 67 -8.08 5.70 9.80
CA ARG A 67 -8.54 6.59 10.86
C ARG A 67 -9.15 7.83 10.24
N PRO A 68 -10.47 7.92 10.14
CA PRO A 68 -11.09 9.04 9.42
C PRO A 68 -10.84 10.39 10.08
N LYS A 69 -10.70 10.42 11.38
CA LYS A 69 -10.50 11.68 12.06
C LYS A 69 -9.24 12.41 11.63
N THR A 70 -8.19 11.67 11.39
CA THR A 70 -6.94 12.26 11.01
C THR A 70 -6.58 11.98 9.56
N ASP A 71 -7.46 11.26 8.85
CA ASP A 71 -7.21 10.87 7.48
C ASP A 71 -5.87 10.12 7.40
N ALA A 72 -5.71 9.17 8.28
CA ALA A 72 -4.46 8.44 8.39
C ALA A 72 -4.69 6.94 8.30
N ILE A 73 -3.62 6.23 7.96
CA ILE A 73 -3.62 4.78 7.88
C ILE A 73 -2.73 4.25 8.99
N GLU A 74 -3.24 3.31 9.73
CA GLU A 74 -2.49 2.75 10.84
C GLU A 74 -2.21 1.27 10.63
N TYR A 75 -0.98 0.85 10.89
CA TYR A 75 -0.64 -0.55 10.84
C TYR A 75 -1.15 -1.23 12.11
N VAL A 76 -1.96 -2.26 11.93
CA VAL A 76 -2.53 -2.98 13.08
C VAL A 76 -2.21 -4.46 13.04
N GLY A 77 -1.35 -4.87 12.15
CA GLY A 77 -0.99 -6.26 12.05
C GLY A 77 0.02 -6.67 13.11
N PRO A 78 0.43 -7.92 13.07
CA PRO A 78 1.41 -8.40 14.06
C PRO A 78 2.77 -7.79 13.84
N HIS A 79 3.48 -7.57 14.92
CA HIS A 79 4.77 -6.96 14.84
C HIS A 79 5.87 -7.95 14.56
N GLU A 80 5.89 -8.97 15.32
CA GLU A 80 6.99 -9.87 15.25
C GLU A 80 6.83 -10.90 14.18
N ALA A 81 5.75 -10.92 13.54
CA ALA A 81 5.51 -11.93 12.52
C ALA A 81 6.44 -11.78 11.36
N LEU A 82 7.09 -10.72 11.29
CA LEU A 82 7.99 -10.51 10.20
C LEU A 82 9.33 -10.12 10.73
#